data_c39807843b1e8a5bd69504fc6cdc479c
#
_entry.id   c39807843b1e8a5bd69504fc6cdc479c
#
_cell.length_a   1.000
_cell.length_b   1.000
_cell.length_c   1.000
_cell.angle_alpha   90.00
_cell.angle_beta   90.00
_cell.angle_gamma   90.00
#
_symmetry.space_group_name_H-M   'P 1'
#
loop_
_entity.id
_entity.type
_entity.pdbx_description
1 polymer ?
#
loop_
_entity_poly.entity_id
_entity_poly.type
_entity_poly.pdbx_seq_one_letter_code
_entity_poly.pdbx_strand_id
1 'polypeptide(L)'
;NDDGDVRTFAIGQPFYALDTRKSWGLEVSEISEQIGVYQFGERVRDTQRMQAAGALFYGISSGLKAGRSHRVTFGLLYEDQDVFLAGATNLEADEIRTRKLVAPFVQWSSVSDQFLNARNFDLIGFTEDIETGLVHNLRFAISPAALGGDQDRFQVSASAGMAVLASQKGLLRWDVSLSGLRDLEGNETQDIVFSAGIRGLFKPSVGAGYHASLNLDVARNVMTGQQLFLGGETGA
;
A
#
# COMPACT_ATOMS: atom_id res chain seq x y z
N ASN A 1 -21.04 0.33 -8.65
CA ASN A 1 -20.83 -1.01 -9.16
C ASN A 1 -21.03 -1.99 -8.02
N ASP A 2 -22.01 -2.91 -8.16
CA ASP A 2 -22.42 -3.85 -7.12
C ASP A 2 -21.63 -5.18 -7.20
N ASP A 3 -20.39 -5.12 -7.72
CA ASP A 3 -19.63 -6.32 -8.04
C ASP A 3 -18.72 -6.78 -6.89
N GLY A 4 -18.93 -6.29 -5.67
CA GLY A 4 -18.14 -6.70 -4.52
C GLY A 4 -18.69 -6.29 -3.15
N ASP A 5 -18.19 -6.96 -2.11
CA ASP A 5 -18.45 -6.69 -0.70
C ASP A 5 -17.13 -6.52 0.05
N VAL A 6 -17.04 -5.51 0.90
CA VAL A 6 -15.87 -5.24 1.74
C VAL A 6 -16.32 -5.07 3.17
N ARG A 7 -15.76 -5.87 4.08
CA ARG A 7 -16.00 -5.79 5.51
C ARG A 7 -14.70 -5.52 6.23
N THR A 8 -14.70 -4.53 7.10
CA THR A 8 -13.51 -4.17 7.87
C THR A 8 -13.85 -3.99 9.34
N PHE A 9 -12.94 -4.42 10.19
CA PHE A 9 -12.97 -4.13 11.61
C PHE A 9 -11.58 -3.71 12.04
N ALA A 10 -11.49 -2.61 12.79
CA ALA A 10 -10.24 -2.14 13.37
C ALA A 10 -10.46 -1.63 14.79
N ILE A 11 -9.57 -2.00 15.67
CA ILE A 11 -9.50 -1.49 17.04
C ILE A 11 -8.03 -1.28 17.41
N GLY A 12 -7.72 -0.15 18.01
CA GLY A 12 -6.34 0.10 18.42
C GLY A 12 -6.07 1.55 18.77
N GLN A 13 -4.82 1.78 19.07
CA GLN A 13 -4.24 3.10 19.29
C GLN A 13 -3.05 3.27 18.37
N PRO A 14 -3.18 4.00 17.26
CA PRO A 14 -2.06 4.27 16.35
C PRO A 14 -1.07 5.27 16.97
N PHE A 15 0.04 5.49 16.30
CA PHE A 15 0.90 6.65 16.57
C PHE A 15 0.24 7.93 16.06
N TYR A 16 -0.68 8.50 16.82
CA TYR A 16 -1.50 9.67 16.43
C TYR A 16 -0.73 11.00 16.47
N ALA A 17 0.43 11.03 17.13
CA ALA A 17 1.31 12.21 17.19
C ALA A 17 2.79 11.79 17.13
N LEU A 18 3.68 12.75 16.83
CA LEU A 18 5.12 12.47 16.73
C LEU A 18 5.76 12.09 18.08
N ASP A 19 5.18 12.51 19.18
CA ASP A 19 5.63 12.20 20.54
C ASP A 19 4.96 10.96 21.14
N THR A 20 3.96 10.37 20.46
CA THR A 20 3.33 9.12 20.89
C THR A 20 4.36 8.01 20.99
N ARG A 21 4.46 7.38 22.17
CA ARG A 21 5.49 6.39 22.48
C ARG A 21 5.11 4.95 22.19
N LYS A 22 3.84 4.66 22.17
CA LYS A 22 3.31 3.29 22.01
C LYS A 22 2.13 3.29 21.06
N SER A 23 2.04 2.22 20.28
CA SER A 23 0.87 1.93 19.44
C SER A 23 0.52 0.45 19.58
N TRP A 24 -0.71 0.11 19.33
CA TRP A 24 -1.18 -1.26 19.23
C TRP A 24 -2.46 -1.30 18.40
N GLY A 25 -2.75 -2.42 17.81
CA GLY A 25 -3.98 -2.57 17.06
C GLY A 25 -4.22 -3.98 16.58
N LEU A 26 -5.49 -4.24 16.32
CA LEU A 26 -6.00 -5.39 15.59
C LEU A 26 -6.82 -4.84 14.42
N GLU A 27 -6.48 -5.28 13.24
CA GLU A 27 -7.19 -4.94 11.99
C GLU A 27 -7.55 -6.24 11.28
N VAL A 28 -8.78 -6.34 10.78
CA VAL A 28 -9.22 -7.45 9.96
C VAL A 28 -10.07 -6.92 8.82
N SER A 29 -9.92 -7.52 7.65
CA SER A 29 -10.70 -7.19 6.46
C SER A 29 -11.06 -8.44 5.68
N GLU A 30 -12.21 -8.42 5.06
CA GLU A 30 -12.69 -9.42 4.14
C GLU A 30 -13.16 -8.70 2.88
N ILE A 31 -12.69 -9.16 1.74
CA ILE A 31 -12.99 -8.58 0.42
C ILE A 31 -13.47 -9.71 -0.46
N SER A 32 -14.61 -9.53 -1.09
CA SER A 32 -15.13 -10.40 -2.16
C SER A 32 -15.49 -9.51 -3.32
N GLU A 33 -14.81 -9.66 -4.44
CA GLU A 33 -15.05 -8.82 -5.62
C GLU A 33 -14.96 -9.61 -6.92
N GLN A 34 -15.70 -9.16 -7.90
CA GLN A 34 -15.65 -9.66 -9.26
C GLN A 34 -14.91 -8.66 -10.15
N ILE A 35 -13.83 -9.10 -10.78
CA ILE A 35 -12.97 -8.27 -11.62
C ILE A 35 -13.19 -8.68 -13.07
N GLY A 36 -13.70 -7.77 -13.90
CA GLY A 36 -13.83 -7.95 -15.34
C GLY A 36 -12.46 -7.85 -16.01
N VAL A 37 -12.10 -8.83 -16.80
CA VAL A 37 -10.93 -8.79 -17.68
C VAL A 37 -11.39 -8.32 -19.05
N TYR A 38 -10.82 -7.22 -19.52
CA TYR A 38 -11.15 -6.59 -20.80
C TYR A 38 -10.04 -6.83 -21.82
N GLN A 39 -10.42 -7.10 -23.07
CA GLN A 39 -9.52 -7.18 -24.21
C GLN A 39 -10.11 -6.37 -25.37
N PHE A 40 -9.36 -5.42 -25.90
CA PHE A 40 -9.83 -4.50 -26.96
C PHE A 40 -11.15 -3.77 -26.64
N GLY A 41 -11.39 -3.45 -25.38
CA GLY A 41 -12.62 -2.78 -24.91
C GLY A 41 -13.81 -3.69 -24.65
N GLU A 42 -13.69 -4.99 -24.91
CA GLU A 42 -14.73 -5.98 -24.63
C GLU A 42 -14.40 -6.78 -23.35
N ARG A 43 -15.40 -7.00 -22.49
CA ARG A 43 -15.28 -7.85 -21.30
C ARG A 43 -15.23 -9.30 -21.74
N VAL A 44 -14.03 -9.89 -21.67
CA VAL A 44 -13.79 -11.26 -22.19
C VAL A 44 -13.92 -12.32 -21.09
N ARG A 45 -13.77 -11.91 -19.81
CA ARG A 45 -13.74 -12.86 -18.71
C ARG A 45 -13.98 -12.15 -17.38
N ASP A 46 -14.54 -12.87 -16.42
CA ASP A 46 -14.69 -12.44 -15.04
C ASP A 46 -13.82 -13.29 -14.12
N THR A 47 -13.16 -12.63 -13.20
CA THR A 47 -12.35 -13.25 -12.15
C THR A 47 -12.96 -12.90 -10.80
N GLN A 48 -13.20 -13.90 -9.97
CA GLN A 48 -13.61 -13.71 -8.58
C GLN A 48 -12.37 -13.67 -7.70
N ARG A 49 -12.24 -12.64 -6.87
CA ARG A 49 -11.23 -12.54 -5.81
C ARG A 49 -11.92 -12.57 -4.46
N MET A 50 -11.46 -13.47 -3.60
CA MET A 50 -11.80 -13.53 -2.20
C MET A 50 -10.53 -13.32 -1.40
N GLN A 51 -10.54 -12.40 -0.45
CA GLN A 51 -9.38 -12.12 0.38
C GLN A 51 -9.83 -11.87 1.81
N ALA A 52 -9.25 -12.61 2.75
CA ALA A 52 -9.29 -12.31 4.17
C ALA A 52 -7.90 -11.86 4.62
N ALA A 53 -7.81 -10.72 5.28
CA ALA A 53 -6.55 -10.19 5.77
C ALA A 53 -6.70 -9.70 7.22
N GLY A 54 -5.61 -9.78 7.97
CA GLY A 54 -5.57 -9.29 9.34
C GLY A 54 -4.18 -8.89 9.78
N ALA A 55 -4.10 -8.01 10.76
CA ALA A 55 -2.87 -7.62 11.42
C ALA A 55 -3.11 -7.42 12.91
N LEU A 56 -2.28 -8.05 13.72
CA LEU A 56 -2.14 -7.75 15.14
C LEU A 56 -0.76 -7.14 15.34
N PHE A 57 -0.67 -5.96 15.95
CA PHE A 57 0.62 -5.29 16.08
C PHE A 57 0.78 -4.53 17.40
N TYR A 58 2.04 -4.33 17.76
CA TYR A 58 2.48 -3.44 18.81
C TYR A 58 3.68 -2.63 18.33
N GLY A 59 3.69 -1.32 18.63
CA GLY A 59 4.74 -0.41 18.21
C GLY A 59 5.30 0.42 19.37
N ILE A 60 6.57 0.72 19.27
CA ILE A 60 7.29 1.61 20.16
C ILE A 60 7.94 2.75 19.37
N SER A 61 8.04 3.91 19.97
CA SER A 61 8.61 5.09 19.35
C SER A 61 9.62 5.78 20.27
N SER A 62 10.64 6.37 19.66
CA SER A 62 11.56 7.30 20.35
C SER A 62 10.84 8.57 20.80
N GLY A 63 9.61 8.84 20.30
CA GLY A 63 8.99 10.15 20.30
C GLY A 63 9.78 11.14 19.46
N LEU A 64 9.39 12.39 19.49
CA LEU A 64 10.08 13.44 18.75
C LEU A 64 11.46 13.73 19.38
N LYS A 65 12.53 13.48 18.60
CA LYS A 65 13.93 13.77 18.97
C LYS A 65 14.65 14.32 17.75
N ALA A 66 15.30 15.47 17.92
CA ALA A 66 16.05 16.14 16.84
C ALA A 66 15.27 16.29 15.54
N GLY A 67 13.99 16.66 15.64
CA GLY A 67 13.11 16.87 14.47
C GLY A 67 12.62 15.60 13.80
N ARG A 68 12.72 14.42 14.44
CA ARG A 68 12.29 13.14 13.90
C ARG A 68 11.71 12.22 14.97
N SER A 69 10.76 11.39 14.57
CA SER A 69 10.23 10.30 15.38
C SER A 69 10.55 8.97 14.70
N HIS A 70 11.37 8.14 15.35
CA HIS A 70 11.66 6.78 14.91
C HIS A 70 10.74 5.81 15.62
N ARG A 71 10.16 4.89 14.85
CA ARG A 71 9.15 3.93 15.30
C ARG A 71 9.55 2.54 14.88
N VAL A 72 9.38 1.58 15.78
CA VAL A 72 9.50 0.16 15.49
C VAL A 72 8.18 -0.50 15.83
N THR A 73 7.62 -1.21 14.87
CA THR A 73 6.38 -1.97 15.04
C THR A 73 6.66 -3.44 14.73
N PHE A 74 6.13 -4.32 15.53
CA PHE A 74 6.19 -5.77 15.32
C PHE A 74 4.82 -6.38 15.53
N GLY A 75 4.58 -7.51 14.91
CA GLY A 75 3.27 -8.14 14.97
C GLY A 75 3.17 -9.37 14.11
N LEU A 76 1.94 -9.74 13.83
CA LEU A 76 1.56 -10.88 13.00
C LEU A 76 0.64 -10.38 11.90
N LEU A 77 0.95 -10.74 10.66
CA LEU A 77 0.09 -10.58 9.50
C LEU A 77 -0.58 -11.91 9.18
N TYR A 78 -1.82 -11.85 8.77
CA TYR A 78 -2.56 -12.94 8.17
C TYR A 78 -3.10 -12.48 6.82
N GLU A 79 -2.96 -13.31 5.81
CA GLU A 79 -3.59 -13.11 4.49
C GLU A 79 -3.99 -14.47 3.94
N ASP A 80 -5.22 -14.57 3.46
CA ASP A 80 -5.76 -15.72 2.75
C ASP A 80 -6.47 -15.20 1.51
N GLN A 81 -5.95 -15.54 0.35
CA GLN A 81 -6.41 -14.99 -0.91
C GLN A 81 -6.65 -16.11 -1.91
N ASP A 82 -7.86 -16.13 -2.46
CA ASP A 82 -8.28 -17.00 -3.54
C ASP A 82 -8.67 -16.18 -4.77
N VAL A 83 -8.14 -16.56 -5.92
CA VAL A 83 -8.47 -15.95 -7.21
C VAL A 83 -8.83 -17.05 -8.18
N PHE A 84 -10.03 -17.01 -8.75
CA PHE A 84 -10.55 -18.00 -9.68
C PHE A 84 -11.48 -17.38 -10.74
N LEU A 85 -11.77 -18.12 -11.81
CA LEU A 85 -12.69 -17.68 -12.84
C LEU A 85 -14.13 -17.67 -12.32
N ALA A 86 -14.83 -16.57 -12.44
CA ALA A 86 -16.22 -16.46 -12.04
C ALA A 86 -17.13 -17.31 -12.96
N GLY A 87 -18.05 -18.06 -12.36
CA GLY A 87 -19.02 -18.88 -13.08
C GLY A 87 -18.50 -20.22 -13.61
N ALA A 88 -17.24 -20.58 -13.37
CA ALA A 88 -16.71 -21.89 -13.73
C ALA A 88 -17.21 -22.96 -12.76
N THR A 89 -17.85 -24.02 -13.29
CA THR A 89 -18.38 -25.13 -12.48
C THR A 89 -17.38 -26.27 -12.27
N ASN A 90 -16.35 -26.36 -13.13
CA ASN A 90 -15.26 -27.34 -13.04
C ASN A 90 -13.95 -26.60 -13.27
N LEU A 91 -13.35 -26.09 -12.18
CA LEU A 91 -12.06 -25.41 -12.24
C LEU A 91 -10.94 -26.44 -12.27
N GLU A 92 -10.06 -26.34 -13.26
CA GLU A 92 -8.77 -27.02 -13.22
C GLU A 92 -7.87 -26.33 -12.19
N ALA A 93 -6.96 -27.08 -11.57
CA ALA A 93 -6.10 -26.54 -10.48
C ALA A 93 -5.27 -25.32 -10.91
N ASP A 94 -4.93 -25.23 -12.19
CA ASP A 94 -4.18 -24.12 -12.78
C ASP A 94 -4.99 -22.79 -12.90
N GLU A 95 -6.31 -22.86 -12.77
CA GLU A 95 -7.21 -21.70 -12.85
C GLU A 95 -7.47 -21.08 -11.48
N ILE A 96 -7.12 -21.77 -10.39
CA ILE A 96 -7.24 -21.29 -9.02
C ILE A 96 -5.85 -20.89 -8.53
N ARG A 97 -5.71 -19.63 -8.15
CA ARG A 97 -4.50 -19.15 -7.48
C ARG A 97 -4.85 -18.84 -6.04
N THR A 98 -4.33 -19.66 -5.14
CA THR A 98 -4.50 -19.48 -3.71
C THR A 98 -3.18 -19.07 -3.08
N ARG A 99 -3.25 -18.23 -2.06
CA ARG A 99 -2.10 -17.86 -1.24
C ARG A 99 -2.52 -17.64 0.19
N LYS A 100 -1.80 -18.29 1.10
CA LYS A 100 -2.00 -18.09 2.52
C LYS A 100 -0.69 -17.72 3.20
N LEU A 101 -0.71 -16.59 3.91
CA LEU A 101 0.42 -16.07 4.67
C LEU A 101 0.04 -15.95 6.14
N VAL A 102 0.91 -16.45 7.01
CA VAL A 102 0.90 -16.17 8.44
C VAL A 102 2.30 -15.70 8.81
N ALA A 103 2.47 -14.40 8.92
CA ALA A 103 3.79 -13.79 8.87
C ALA A 103 4.05 -12.87 10.07
N PRO A 104 4.86 -13.28 11.05
CA PRO A 104 5.49 -12.34 11.95
C PRO A 104 6.29 -11.31 11.16
N PHE A 105 6.21 -10.05 11.59
CA PHE A 105 6.87 -8.94 10.92
C PHE A 105 7.55 -7.98 11.89
N VAL A 106 8.54 -7.28 11.39
CA VAL A 106 9.10 -6.08 12.00
C VAL A 106 9.09 -4.96 10.98
N GLN A 107 8.71 -3.77 11.43
CA GLN A 107 8.66 -2.56 10.63
C GLN A 107 9.41 -1.45 11.33
N TRP A 108 10.29 -0.78 10.61
CA TRP A 108 10.92 0.45 11.04
C TRP A 108 10.42 1.61 10.20
N SER A 109 10.02 2.69 10.86
CA SER A 109 9.60 3.91 10.19
C SER A 109 10.18 5.15 10.86
N SER A 110 10.33 6.20 10.08
CA SER A 110 10.76 7.51 10.57
C SER A 110 9.91 8.59 9.93
N VAL A 111 9.43 9.49 10.76
CA VAL A 111 8.59 10.63 10.37
C VAL A 111 9.30 11.91 10.81
N SER A 112 9.41 12.87 9.92
CA SER A 112 9.97 14.20 10.22
C SER A 112 8.90 15.11 10.82
N ASP A 113 9.31 16.14 11.58
CA ASP A 113 8.45 17.21 12.06
C ASP A 113 8.46 18.45 11.15
N GLN A 114 8.94 18.30 9.92
CA GLN A 114 9.00 19.39 8.94
C GLN A 114 7.67 19.51 8.19
N PHE A 115 6.98 20.62 8.43
CA PHE A 115 5.71 20.92 7.77
C PHE A 115 5.75 22.30 7.14
N LEU A 116 5.07 22.45 6.01
CA LEU A 116 4.73 23.73 5.40
C LEU A 116 3.26 24.00 5.68
N ASN A 117 2.97 25.04 6.44
CA ASN A 117 1.61 25.56 6.58
C ASN A 117 1.28 26.38 5.33
N ALA A 118 0.40 25.91 4.48
CA ALA A 118 0.06 26.53 3.22
C ALA A 118 -1.46 26.46 2.97
N ARG A 119 -1.95 27.24 2.01
CA ARG A 119 -3.38 27.30 1.69
C ARG A 119 -3.64 26.93 0.24
N ASN A 120 -4.75 26.20 0.01
CA ASN A 120 -5.21 25.81 -1.32
C ASN A 120 -4.18 24.94 -2.08
N PHE A 121 -3.56 23.97 -1.45
CA PHE A 121 -2.71 23.00 -2.14
C PHE A 121 -3.52 21.78 -2.60
N ASP A 122 -4.03 20.99 -1.69
CA ASP A 122 -4.86 19.82 -1.99
C ASP A 122 -6.36 20.15 -1.78
N LEU A 123 -6.67 21.07 -0.83
CA LEU A 123 -8.04 21.48 -0.50
C LEU A 123 -8.27 22.97 -0.75
N ILE A 124 -9.24 23.30 -1.61
CA ILE A 124 -9.60 24.69 -1.92
C ILE A 124 -10.28 25.33 -0.70
N GLY A 125 -9.78 26.51 -0.28
CA GLY A 125 -10.34 27.30 0.82
C GLY A 125 -9.78 26.94 2.19
N PHE A 126 -8.98 25.88 2.32
CA PHE A 126 -8.43 25.42 3.59
C PHE A 126 -6.94 25.75 3.75
N THR A 127 -6.54 25.89 5.00
CA THR A 127 -5.12 25.91 5.39
C THR A 127 -4.72 24.48 5.73
N GLU A 128 -3.59 24.04 5.21
CA GLU A 128 -3.10 22.67 5.27
C GLU A 128 -1.70 22.65 5.84
N ASP A 129 -1.42 21.66 6.71
CA ASP A 129 -0.08 21.34 7.17
C ASP A 129 0.50 20.25 6.28
N ILE A 130 1.28 20.65 5.29
CA ILE A 130 1.87 19.75 4.29
C ILE A 130 3.18 19.22 4.85
N GLU A 131 3.30 17.91 5.03
CA GLU A 131 4.53 17.26 5.41
C GLU A 131 5.57 17.41 4.30
N THR A 132 6.70 18.02 4.65
CA THR A 132 7.79 18.31 3.69
C THR A 132 9.07 17.54 3.97
N GLY A 133 9.20 16.99 5.17
CA GLY A 133 10.36 16.22 5.56
C GLY A 133 10.40 14.81 4.99
N LEU A 134 11.54 14.15 5.10
CA LEU A 134 11.69 12.75 4.69
C LEU A 134 10.90 11.84 5.62
N VAL A 135 9.97 11.10 5.04
CA VAL A 135 9.28 9.97 5.66
C VAL A 135 9.77 8.69 5.01
N HIS A 136 10.03 7.67 5.78
CA HIS A 136 10.33 6.35 5.23
C HIS A 136 9.78 5.24 6.12
N ASN A 137 9.55 4.10 5.47
CA ASN A 137 9.04 2.89 6.07
C ASN A 137 9.75 1.69 5.47
N LEU A 138 10.14 0.74 6.31
CA LEU A 138 10.76 -0.51 5.90
C LEU A 138 10.17 -1.64 6.75
N ARG A 139 9.57 -2.64 6.09
CA ARG A 139 8.98 -3.82 6.73
C ARG A 139 9.61 -5.08 6.18
N PHE A 140 9.89 -6.00 7.08
CA PHE A 140 10.29 -7.37 6.79
C PHE A 140 9.32 -8.32 7.48
N ALA A 141 8.88 -9.33 6.76
CA ALA A 141 8.04 -10.38 7.30
C ALA A 141 8.50 -11.73 6.77
N ILE A 142 8.28 -12.78 7.53
CA ILE A 142 8.55 -14.16 7.15
C ILE A 142 7.30 -14.98 7.41
N SER A 143 6.83 -15.73 6.44
CA SER A 143 5.68 -16.61 6.55
C SER A 143 6.15 -18.06 6.45
N PRO A 144 6.50 -18.72 7.56
CA PRO A 144 6.83 -20.12 7.55
C PRO A 144 5.55 -20.96 7.38
N ALA A 145 5.61 -22.03 6.58
CA ALA A 145 4.52 -23.00 6.47
C ALA A 145 4.14 -23.61 7.84
N ALA A 146 5.11 -23.75 8.74
CA ALA A 146 4.89 -24.23 10.11
C ALA A 146 3.94 -23.36 10.94
N LEU A 147 3.74 -22.08 10.60
CA LEU A 147 2.78 -21.19 11.26
C LEU A 147 1.40 -21.20 10.57
N GLY A 148 1.19 -22.02 9.53
CA GLY A 148 -0.07 -22.13 8.83
C GLY A 148 -0.11 -21.36 7.49
N GLY A 149 1.01 -20.85 7.01
CA GLY A 149 1.19 -20.43 5.62
C GLY A 149 1.14 -21.63 4.67
N ASP A 150 0.88 -21.38 3.41
CA ASP A 150 0.89 -22.42 2.36
C ASP A 150 2.33 -22.82 1.95
N GLN A 151 3.30 -21.89 2.07
CA GLN A 151 4.71 -22.08 1.74
C GLN A 151 5.59 -21.18 2.60
N ASP A 152 6.88 -21.52 2.67
CA ASP A 152 7.89 -20.66 3.32
C ASP A 152 8.19 -19.44 2.44
N ARG A 153 7.79 -18.24 2.88
CA ARG A 153 8.00 -17.00 2.14
C ARG A 153 8.64 -15.91 2.98
N PHE A 154 9.42 -15.09 2.31
CA PHE A 154 9.94 -13.83 2.82
C PHE A 154 9.27 -12.66 2.11
N GLN A 155 8.80 -11.67 2.86
CA GLN A 155 8.20 -10.46 2.34
C GLN A 155 9.02 -9.24 2.72
N VAL A 156 9.20 -8.34 1.78
CA VAL A 156 9.77 -7.01 2.02
C VAL A 156 8.86 -5.94 1.45
N SER A 157 8.72 -4.84 2.19
CA SER A 157 8.17 -3.60 1.64
C SER A 157 8.95 -2.41 2.16
N ALA A 158 9.21 -1.46 1.27
CA ALA A 158 9.93 -0.23 1.55
C ALA A 158 9.22 0.93 0.89
N SER A 159 9.16 2.07 1.56
CA SER A 159 8.68 3.32 0.97
C SER A 159 9.42 4.51 1.51
N ALA A 160 9.58 5.54 0.69
CA ALA A 160 10.14 6.82 1.10
C ALA A 160 9.52 7.96 0.29
N GLY A 161 9.45 9.15 0.88
CA GLY A 161 8.99 10.35 0.20
C GLY A 161 9.35 11.61 0.96
N MET A 162 9.53 12.70 0.23
CA MET A 162 9.76 14.03 0.80
C MET A 162 9.46 15.13 -0.22
N ALA A 163 9.26 16.35 0.26
CA ALA A 163 9.26 17.52 -0.60
C ALA A 163 10.69 18.06 -0.75
N VAL A 164 11.14 18.22 -2.00
CA VAL A 164 12.45 18.83 -2.32
C VAL A 164 12.36 20.35 -2.46
N LEU A 165 11.19 20.85 -2.86
CA LEU A 165 10.86 22.27 -2.87
C LEU A 165 9.52 22.44 -2.17
N ALA A 166 9.48 23.32 -1.17
CA ALA A 166 8.26 23.63 -0.45
C ALA A 166 8.21 25.11 -0.09
N SER A 167 7.23 25.82 -0.59
CA SER A 167 6.99 27.24 -0.34
C SER A 167 5.50 27.57 -0.49
N GLN A 168 5.10 28.80 -0.10
CA GLN A 168 3.74 29.30 -0.31
C GLN A 168 3.32 29.34 -1.78
N LYS A 169 4.27 29.33 -2.72
CA LYS A 169 4.02 29.43 -4.16
C LYS A 169 4.21 28.12 -4.90
N GLY A 170 4.80 27.11 -4.28
CA GLY A 170 5.03 25.85 -4.97
C GLY A 170 5.50 24.74 -4.06
N LEU A 171 5.20 23.53 -4.49
CA LEU A 171 5.57 22.27 -3.88
C LEU A 171 6.10 21.35 -4.97
N LEU A 172 7.23 20.71 -4.74
CA LEU A 172 7.70 19.58 -5.53
C LEU A 172 7.99 18.43 -4.58
N ARG A 173 7.25 17.34 -4.72
CA ARG A 173 7.35 16.14 -3.90
C ARG A 173 7.68 14.92 -4.76
N TRP A 174 8.50 14.04 -4.24
CA TRP A 174 8.69 12.70 -4.78
C TRP A 174 8.31 11.65 -3.76
N ASP A 175 7.94 10.50 -4.25
CA ASP A 175 7.71 9.29 -3.49
C ASP A 175 8.21 8.07 -4.26
N VAL A 176 8.61 7.04 -3.54
CA VAL A 176 9.04 5.75 -4.08
C VAL A 176 8.58 4.64 -3.15
N SER A 177 8.14 3.53 -3.73
CA SER A 177 7.85 2.31 -2.99
C SER A 177 8.29 1.07 -3.73
N LEU A 178 8.62 0.03 -2.97
CA LEU A 178 8.97 -1.30 -3.44
C LEU A 178 8.32 -2.31 -2.51
N SER A 179 7.67 -3.31 -3.06
CA SER A 179 7.21 -4.48 -2.32
C SER A 179 7.47 -5.75 -3.10
N GLY A 180 7.54 -6.88 -2.40
CA GLY A 180 7.70 -8.17 -3.04
C GLY A 180 7.71 -9.31 -2.04
N LEU A 181 7.44 -10.49 -2.57
CA LEU A 181 7.48 -11.78 -1.90
C LEU A 181 8.56 -12.64 -2.57
N ARG A 182 9.24 -13.44 -1.78
CA ARG A 182 10.14 -14.48 -2.25
C ARG A 182 9.77 -15.81 -1.62
N ASP A 183 9.47 -16.78 -2.46
CA ASP A 183 9.38 -18.17 -2.07
C ASP A 183 10.78 -18.68 -1.73
N LEU A 184 10.94 -19.28 -0.55
CA LEU A 184 12.24 -19.74 -0.06
C LEU A 184 12.57 -21.15 -0.55
N GLU A 185 11.58 -21.97 -0.91
CA GLU A 185 11.79 -23.32 -1.45
C GLU A 185 12.02 -23.29 -2.95
N GLY A 186 11.11 -22.65 -3.71
CA GLY A 186 11.17 -22.53 -5.17
C GLY A 186 12.16 -21.47 -5.66
N ASN A 187 12.69 -20.63 -4.75
CA ASN A 187 13.58 -19.52 -5.07
C ASN A 187 12.97 -18.52 -6.07
N GLU A 188 11.65 -18.46 -6.13
CA GLU A 188 10.90 -17.59 -7.03
C GLU A 188 10.51 -16.29 -6.33
N THR A 189 10.47 -15.21 -7.11
CA THR A 189 9.96 -13.92 -6.66
C THR A 189 8.53 -13.72 -7.15
N GLN A 190 7.66 -13.23 -6.28
CA GLN A 190 6.24 -13.01 -6.53
C GLN A 190 5.86 -11.59 -6.11
N ASP A 191 4.84 -11.03 -6.76
CA ASP A 191 4.24 -9.73 -6.46
C ASP A 191 5.26 -8.61 -6.28
N ILE A 192 6.28 -8.57 -7.15
CA ILE A 192 7.21 -7.45 -7.15
C ILE A 192 6.49 -6.25 -7.75
N VAL A 193 6.31 -5.22 -6.93
CA VAL A 193 5.72 -3.94 -7.35
C VAL A 193 6.69 -2.83 -6.97
N PHE A 194 7.08 -2.06 -7.96
CA PHE A 194 7.84 -0.83 -7.78
C PHE A 194 6.99 0.34 -8.28
N SER A 195 6.89 1.39 -7.47
CA SER A 195 6.20 2.62 -7.83
C SER A 195 7.10 3.81 -7.51
N ALA A 196 7.13 4.78 -8.41
CA ALA A 196 7.81 6.04 -8.21
C ALA A 196 6.94 7.19 -8.74
N GLY A 197 6.83 8.26 -7.95
CA GLY A 197 6.02 9.43 -8.28
C GLY A 197 6.79 10.73 -8.08
N ILE A 198 6.51 11.69 -8.95
CA ILE A 198 6.90 13.09 -8.76
C ILE A 198 5.65 13.94 -9.00
N ARG A 199 5.33 14.79 -8.03
CA ARG A 199 4.21 15.72 -8.12
C ARG A 199 4.69 17.13 -7.86
N GLY A 200 4.39 18.03 -8.82
CA GLY A 200 4.64 19.46 -8.72
C GLY A 200 3.34 20.26 -8.67
N LEU A 201 3.31 21.27 -7.82
CA LEU A 201 2.29 22.29 -7.77
C LEU A 201 2.95 23.66 -7.79
N PHE A 202 2.47 24.56 -8.65
CA PHE A 202 2.97 25.93 -8.72
C PHE A 202 1.79 26.91 -8.76
N LYS A 203 1.80 27.88 -7.86
CA LYS A 203 0.75 28.93 -7.71
C LYS A 203 1.35 30.31 -7.91
N PRO A 204 1.36 30.83 -9.14
CA PRO A 204 1.90 32.17 -9.44
C PRO A 204 1.04 33.29 -8.82
N SER A 205 -0.25 33.06 -8.62
CA SER A 205 -1.18 34.04 -8.03
C SER A 205 -2.28 33.36 -7.24
N VAL A 206 -3.10 34.12 -6.52
CA VAL A 206 -4.20 33.63 -5.68
C VAL A 206 -5.26 32.87 -6.47
N GLY A 207 -5.47 33.24 -7.75
CA GLY A 207 -6.51 32.64 -8.60
C GLY A 207 -6.01 31.61 -9.62
N ALA A 208 -4.71 31.29 -9.64
CA ALA A 208 -4.15 30.36 -10.63
C ALA A 208 -3.23 29.33 -9.96
N GLY A 209 -3.41 28.07 -10.31
CA GLY A 209 -2.55 26.97 -9.89
C GLY A 209 -2.30 26.02 -11.05
N TYR A 210 -1.06 25.55 -11.17
CA TYR A 210 -0.63 24.54 -12.13
C TYR A 210 -0.21 23.30 -11.37
N HIS A 211 -0.74 22.16 -11.77
CA HIS A 211 -0.41 20.85 -11.23
C HIS A 211 0.17 19.97 -12.33
N ALA A 212 1.26 19.29 -12.03
CA ALA A 212 1.85 18.27 -12.89
C ALA A 212 2.25 17.06 -12.06
N SER A 213 2.01 15.85 -12.56
CA SER A 213 2.46 14.62 -11.94
C SER A 213 3.01 13.66 -12.97
N LEU A 214 4.03 12.91 -12.58
CA LEU A 214 4.57 11.79 -13.32
C LEU A 214 4.62 10.60 -12.38
N ASN A 215 4.02 9.48 -12.80
CA ASN A 215 4.03 8.23 -12.05
C ASN A 215 4.62 7.13 -12.94
N LEU A 216 5.44 6.28 -12.33
CA LEU A 216 5.99 5.07 -12.92
C LEU A 216 5.62 3.90 -12.01
N ASP A 217 4.89 2.94 -12.55
CA ASP A 217 4.54 1.71 -11.88
C ASP A 217 5.06 0.53 -12.70
N VAL A 218 5.78 -0.36 -12.03
CA VAL A 218 6.32 -1.60 -12.61
C VAL A 218 5.89 -2.76 -11.73
N ALA A 219 5.20 -3.73 -12.32
CA ALA A 219 4.80 -4.94 -11.62
C ALA A 219 5.32 -6.17 -12.34
N ARG A 220 5.76 -7.16 -11.58
CA ARG A 220 6.28 -8.43 -12.09
C ARG A 220 5.81 -9.59 -11.24
N ASN A 221 5.43 -10.69 -11.91
CA ASN A 221 4.96 -11.93 -11.28
C ASN A 221 3.81 -11.70 -10.30
N VAL A 222 2.92 -10.76 -10.61
CA VAL A 222 1.75 -10.45 -9.78
C VAL A 222 0.64 -11.47 -9.99
N MET A 223 -0.11 -11.76 -8.93
CA MET A 223 -1.30 -12.58 -9.03
C MET A 223 -2.35 -11.90 -9.92
N THR A 224 -3.12 -12.69 -10.64
CA THR A 224 -4.29 -12.19 -11.37
C THR A 224 -5.20 -11.44 -10.38
N GLY A 225 -5.64 -10.26 -10.71
CA GLY A 225 -6.41 -9.38 -9.80
C GLY A 225 -5.56 -8.33 -9.06
N GLN A 226 -4.22 -8.45 -9.07
CA GLN A 226 -3.29 -7.41 -8.62
C GLN A 226 -2.55 -6.77 -9.80
N GLN A 227 -3.01 -7.02 -11.01
CA GLN A 227 -2.41 -6.44 -12.22
C GLN A 227 -2.61 -4.93 -12.25
N LEU A 228 -1.61 -4.23 -12.78
CA LEU A 228 -1.73 -2.79 -13.03
C LEU A 228 -2.62 -2.56 -14.25
N PHE A 229 -3.64 -1.75 -14.06
CA PHE A 229 -4.51 -1.30 -15.14
C PHE A 229 -4.18 0.17 -15.47
N LEU A 230 -3.99 0.46 -16.76
CA LEU A 230 -3.83 1.82 -17.26
C LEU A 230 -5.19 2.35 -17.71
N GLY A 231 -5.56 3.53 -17.23
CA GLY A 231 -6.83 4.17 -17.57
C GLY A 231 -7.98 3.82 -16.64
N GLY A 232 -9.15 4.39 -16.90
CA GLY A 232 -10.38 4.18 -16.13
C GLY A 232 -11.01 2.80 -16.36
N GLU A 233 -12.33 2.68 -16.17
CA GLU A 233 -13.08 1.43 -16.31
C GLU A 233 -12.89 0.70 -17.65
N THR A 234 -12.44 1.39 -18.68
CA THR A 234 -12.25 0.85 -20.03
C THR A 234 -10.79 0.64 -20.42
N GLY A 235 -9.84 1.01 -19.55
CA GLY A 235 -8.41 1.07 -19.94
C GLY A 235 -8.20 2.03 -21.11
N ALA A 236 -7.40 3.05 -21.00
CA ALA A 236 -7.12 3.94 -22.15
C ALA A 236 -5.98 3.40 -22.97
#